data_743e66aa39c1ce0fcc2adb7d67048e0d
#
_entry.id   743e66aa39c1ce0fcc2adb7d67048e0d
#
_cell.length_a   1.000
_cell.length_b   1.000
_cell.length_c   1.000
_cell.angle_alpha   90.00
_cell.angle_beta   90.00
_cell.angle_gamma   90.00
#
_symmetry.space_group_name_H-M   'P 1'
#
loop_
_entity.id
_entity.type
_entity.pdbx_description
1 polymer ?
#
loop_
_entity_poly.entity_id
_entity_poly.type
_entity_poly.pdbx_seq_one_letter_code
_entity_poly.pdbx_strand_id
1 'polypeptide(L)'
;MAALRRLRQCASTGVGVSHLHTSSCALAKQHYKMLVLGGGTGGIAMSARMKRMLGAENVAVVESNEMHYYQPIWTLVGAGAKTLTSSGRSTASVMPSGVKWVKSKVQEINPDTNTVRTDDGNEISYEYLIVALGLQIHFEKIKGLPEGFEHPKIGSNYSIETVQKTWKALQDFKEGNAVFSFPNTLVKCAGAPQKIMYLTDAYLRKTGKRDKAKVIYNTSLPVIFGIKKYADVLWEIVKQRDLQVNLRQNLIEVRADKREAVFENLDKPGETKVLEYEMLHVTPPMGPNLVVKGSRLADEVGWLDVNKDHLQHNRYPNVFGIGDCTNLPTSKTGAAVAAQTAILNRTISKVLKNEKPDRKYDGYTSCPLVTSYNTVVLAEFDYNGQPLETFPINQAKERRLMYYMKADVMPHLYWHGLLRGLWGGPGPYRKLLHLGMK
;
A
#
# COMPACT_ATOMS: atom_id res chain seq x y z
N MET A 1 -52.16 -12.97 -49.62
CA MET A 1 -53.19 -12.35 -50.47
C MET A 1 -53.17 -10.85 -50.19
N ALA A 2 -52.86 -10.15 -51.23
CA ALA A 2 -53.43 -8.90 -51.76
C ALA A 2 -53.27 -7.65 -50.87
N ALA A 3 -52.84 -6.54 -51.36
CA ALA A 3 -52.38 -5.96 -52.60
C ALA A 3 -51.89 -4.54 -52.27
N LEU A 4 -50.75 -4.17 -52.71
CA LEU A 4 -50.36 -3.18 -53.73
C LEU A 4 -51.38 -2.03 -54.08
N ARG A 5 -50.74 -0.85 -54.15
CA ARG A 5 -51.05 0.42 -54.83
C ARG A 5 -51.52 1.58 -53.94
N ARG A 6 -50.83 2.73 -53.96
CA ARG A 6 -50.62 3.62 -55.12
C ARG A 6 -49.43 4.60 -54.82
N LEU A 7 -48.62 4.77 -55.85
CA LEU A 7 -47.77 5.92 -56.14
C LEU A 7 -48.57 7.14 -56.56
N ARG A 8 -48.12 8.34 -56.17
CA ARG A 8 -47.81 9.48 -57.10
C ARG A 8 -47.58 10.77 -56.29
N GLN A 9 -46.38 11.24 -56.41
CA GLN A 9 -45.89 12.53 -56.91
C GLN A 9 -46.41 13.82 -56.24
N CYS A 10 -45.42 14.52 -55.61
CA CYS A 10 -45.09 15.87 -56.10
C CYS A 10 -43.68 16.24 -55.59
N ALA A 11 -42.81 16.59 -56.51
CA ALA A 11 -41.53 17.17 -56.32
C ALA A 11 -41.67 18.67 -56.03
N SER A 12 -40.88 19.23 -55.15
CA SER A 12 -40.13 20.49 -55.36
C SER A 12 -39.29 20.90 -54.15
N THR A 13 -38.01 20.99 -54.35
CA THR A 13 -37.07 22.05 -53.97
C THR A 13 -36.98 22.48 -52.50
N GLY A 14 -35.86 22.20 -51.93
CA GLY A 14 -35.38 22.83 -50.69
C GLY A 14 -34.14 22.14 -50.16
N VAL A 15 -32.96 22.49 -50.69
CA VAL A 15 -31.67 22.09 -50.10
C VAL A 15 -31.54 22.83 -48.78
N GLY A 16 -31.97 22.17 -47.70
CA GLY A 16 -31.71 22.59 -46.33
C GLY A 16 -30.39 21.92 -45.87
N VAL A 17 -29.31 22.64 -45.85
CA VAL A 17 -28.07 22.23 -45.17
C VAL A 17 -28.40 22.17 -43.68
N SER A 18 -28.69 20.96 -43.15
CA SER A 18 -28.78 20.73 -41.73
C SER A 18 -27.36 20.83 -41.14
N HIS A 19 -27.06 21.98 -40.54
CA HIS A 19 -25.94 22.08 -39.63
C HIS A 19 -26.19 21.09 -38.48
N LEU A 20 -25.47 19.98 -38.50
CA LEU A 20 -25.26 19.15 -37.34
C LEU A 20 -24.55 20.02 -36.29
N HIS A 21 -25.31 20.66 -35.42
CA HIS A 21 -24.80 21.18 -34.17
C HIS A 21 -24.31 19.95 -33.36
N THR A 22 -23.04 19.60 -33.47
CA THR A 22 -22.38 18.87 -32.44
C THR A 22 -22.37 19.77 -31.20
N SER A 23 -23.41 19.65 -30.40
CA SER A 23 -23.40 20.22 -29.05
C SER A 23 -22.25 19.51 -28.32
N SER A 24 -21.11 20.16 -28.31
CA SER A 24 -20.07 19.82 -27.32
C SER A 24 -20.73 20.02 -25.96
N CYS A 25 -21.15 18.93 -25.35
CA CYS A 25 -21.58 18.96 -23.97
C CYS A 25 -20.33 19.46 -23.19
N ALA A 26 -20.32 20.75 -22.91
CA ALA A 26 -19.29 21.32 -22.05
C ALA A 26 -19.45 20.62 -20.69
N LEU A 27 -18.57 19.65 -20.41
CA LEU A 27 -18.51 18.95 -19.12
C LEU A 27 -18.46 20.03 -18.04
N ALA A 28 -19.44 20.01 -17.14
CA ALA A 28 -19.52 21.00 -16.08
C ALA A 28 -18.20 20.97 -15.30
N LYS A 29 -17.50 22.10 -15.29
CA LYS A 29 -16.18 22.21 -14.64
C LYS A 29 -16.37 21.99 -13.14
N GLN A 30 -16.00 20.79 -12.65
CA GLN A 30 -16.11 20.45 -11.24
C GLN A 30 -15.02 21.19 -10.47
N HIS A 31 -15.38 21.82 -9.37
CA HIS A 31 -14.45 22.54 -8.50
C HIS A 31 -14.68 22.15 -7.03
N TYR A 32 -13.59 21.87 -6.31
CA TYR A 32 -13.64 21.53 -4.89
C TYR A 32 -12.58 22.31 -4.11
N LYS A 33 -12.95 22.72 -2.90
CA LYS A 33 -12.01 23.34 -1.99
C LYS A 33 -10.87 22.39 -1.60
N MET A 34 -11.20 21.11 -1.40
CA MET A 34 -10.24 20.05 -1.12
C MET A 34 -10.46 18.86 -2.04
N LEU A 35 -9.49 18.57 -2.89
CA LEU A 35 -9.47 17.37 -3.72
C LEU A 35 -8.48 16.36 -3.12
N VAL A 36 -8.90 15.09 -3.00
CA VAL A 36 -8.08 13.99 -2.49
C VAL A 36 -7.90 12.96 -3.60
N LEU A 37 -6.66 12.67 -3.96
CA LEU A 37 -6.33 11.67 -4.98
C LEU A 37 -5.97 10.35 -4.33
N GLY A 38 -6.79 9.33 -4.59
CA GLY A 38 -6.69 7.99 -4.04
C GLY A 38 -7.57 7.77 -2.81
N GLY A 39 -8.39 6.72 -2.85
CA GLY A 39 -9.28 6.26 -1.78
C GLY A 39 -8.65 5.16 -0.91
N GLY A 40 -7.33 5.08 -0.84
CA GLY A 40 -6.61 4.20 0.08
C GLY A 40 -6.67 4.68 1.52
N THR A 41 -5.86 4.08 2.40
CA THR A 41 -5.82 4.39 3.85
C THR A 41 -5.68 5.88 4.13
N GLY A 42 -4.70 6.52 3.49
CA GLY A 42 -4.41 7.96 3.69
C GLY A 42 -5.52 8.85 3.18
N GLY A 43 -6.02 8.58 1.96
CA GLY A 43 -7.05 9.40 1.33
C GLY A 43 -8.37 9.37 2.09
N ILE A 44 -8.90 8.19 2.44
CA ILE A 44 -10.14 8.07 3.21
C ILE A 44 -10.00 8.70 4.60
N ALA A 45 -8.88 8.42 5.30
CA ALA A 45 -8.65 8.99 6.63
C ALA A 45 -8.58 10.53 6.60
N MET A 46 -7.91 11.10 5.59
CA MET A 46 -7.84 12.56 5.44
C MET A 46 -9.16 13.15 4.97
N SER A 47 -9.87 12.54 4.01
CA SER A 47 -11.17 13.04 3.58
C SER A 47 -12.19 13.08 4.72
N ALA A 48 -12.16 12.11 5.64
CA ALA A 48 -12.97 12.13 6.85
C ALA A 48 -12.63 13.29 7.80
N ARG A 49 -11.36 13.70 7.86
CA ARG A 49 -10.91 14.86 8.64
C ARG A 49 -11.27 16.17 7.95
N MET A 50 -11.04 16.25 6.63
CA MET A 50 -11.35 17.44 5.83
C MET A 50 -12.85 17.71 5.78
N LYS A 51 -13.69 16.69 5.69
CA LYS A 51 -15.14 16.83 5.83
C LYS A 51 -15.53 17.55 7.10
N ARG A 52 -14.92 17.23 8.25
CA ARG A 52 -15.21 17.88 9.52
C ARG A 52 -14.69 19.32 9.60
N MET A 53 -13.64 19.61 8.84
CA MET A 53 -13.01 20.94 8.85
C MET A 53 -13.66 21.90 7.86
N LEU A 54 -14.11 21.41 6.70
CA LEU A 54 -14.51 22.23 5.56
C LEU A 54 -15.99 22.08 5.16
N GLY A 55 -16.70 21.08 5.67
CA GLY A 55 -17.98 20.63 5.12
C GLY A 55 -17.81 19.53 4.06
N ALA A 56 -18.77 18.62 3.98
CA ALA A 56 -18.68 17.46 3.08
C ALA A 56 -18.74 17.87 1.59
N GLU A 57 -19.52 18.88 1.27
CA GLU A 57 -19.75 19.43 -0.07
C GLU A 57 -18.47 20.03 -0.68
N ASN A 58 -17.54 20.44 0.15
CA ASN A 58 -16.28 21.04 -0.25
C ASN A 58 -15.15 20.03 -0.48
N VAL A 59 -15.42 18.73 -0.28
CA VAL A 59 -14.41 17.66 -0.37
C VAL A 59 -14.80 16.63 -1.43
N ALA A 60 -13.85 16.31 -2.31
CA ALA A 60 -13.99 15.20 -3.25
C ALA A 60 -12.82 14.22 -3.13
N VAL A 61 -13.10 12.95 -3.41
CA VAL A 61 -12.10 11.86 -3.48
C VAL A 61 -12.16 11.22 -4.86
N VAL A 62 -11.04 11.16 -5.56
CA VAL A 62 -10.89 10.43 -6.82
C VAL A 62 -10.36 9.04 -6.51
N GLU A 63 -11.16 8.00 -6.76
CA GLU A 63 -10.80 6.59 -6.53
C GLU A 63 -11.59 5.70 -7.49
N SER A 64 -10.89 4.88 -8.25
CA SER A 64 -11.50 3.96 -9.21
C SER A 64 -11.94 2.62 -8.62
N ASN A 65 -11.30 2.18 -7.54
CA ASN A 65 -11.57 0.86 -6.97
C ASN A 65 -12.87 0.86 -6.16
N GLU A 66 -13.72 -0.12 -6.43
CA GLU A 66 -14.96 -0.33 -5.70
C GLU A 66 -14.76 -1.05 -4.36
N MET A 67 -13.59 -1.64 -4.16
CA MET A 67 -13.22 -2.34 -2.93
C MET A 67 -12.03 -1.68 -2.26
N HIS A 68 -12.15 -1.47 -0.95
CA HIS A 68 -11.10 -0.96 -0.08
C HIS A 68 -10.60 -2.08 0.83
N TYR A 69 -9.27 -2.24 0.92
CA TYR A 69 -8.66 -3.33 1.68
C TYR A 69 -7.75 -2.85 2.81
N TYR A 70 -7.88 -3.47 3.96
CA TYR A 70 -6.90 -3.40 5.04
C TYR A 70 -5.73 -4.34 4.72
N GLN A 71 -4.82 -3.88 3.85
CA GLN A 71 -3.69 -4.67 3.35
C GLN A 71 -2.74 -5.21 4.43
N PRO A 72 -2.51 -4.52 5.59
CA PRO A 72 -1.66 -5.07 6.63
C PRO A 72 -2.04 -6.46 7.14
N ILE A 73 -3.28 -6.93 6.95
CA ILE A 73 -3.72 -8.26 7.35
C ILE A 73 -3.36 -9.36 6.33
N TRP A 74 -2.96 -9.00 5.10
CA TRP A 74 -2.74 -9.96 4.02
C TRP A 74 -1.64 -10.99 4.30
N THR A 75 -0.66 -10.65 5.14
CA THR A 75 0.32 -11.64 5.61
C THR A 75 -0.36 -12.80 6.37
N LEU A 76 -1.39 -12.50 7.18
CA LEU A 76 -2.18 -13.52 7.88
C LEU A 76 -3.15 -14.23 6.94
N VAL A 77 -3.64 -13.57 5.89
CA VAL A 77 -4.47 -14.21 4.84
C VAL A 77 -3.63 -15.21 4.05
N GLY A 78 -2.44 -14.83 3.58
CA GLY A 78 -1.52 -15.72 2.85
C GLY A 78 -0.99 -16.90 3.68
N ALA A 79 -1.16 -16.85 5.00
CA ALA A 79 -0.86 -17.96 5.92
C ALA A 79 -2.12 -18.70 6.40
N GLY A 80 -3.32 -18.36 5.91
CA GLY A 80 -4.57 -19.00 6.31
C GLY A 80 -5.08 -18.67 7.72
N ALA A 81 -4.47 -17.70 8.42
CA ALA A 81 -4.90 -17.27 9.75
C ALA A 81 -6.09 -16.31 9.72
N LYS A 82 -6.32 -15.65 8.58
CA LYS A 82 -7.49 -14.77 8.33
C LYS A 82 -8.00 -15.01 6.91
N THR A 83 -9.25 -14.63 6.64
CA THR A 83 -9.85 -14.72 5.30
C THR A 83 -9.63 -13.43 4.52
N LEU A 84 -9.57 -13.51 3.19
CA LEU A 84 -9.45 -12.32 2.33
C LEU A 84 -10.69 -11.41 2.50
N THR A 85 -11.87 -11.97 2.62
CA THR A 85 -13.13 -11.24 2.83
C THR A 85 -13.11 -10.38 4.10
N SER A 86 -12.43 -10.85 5.17
CA SER A 86 -12.29 -10.08 6.41
C SER A 86 -11.44 -8.82 6.23
N SER A 87 -10.62 -8.76 5.18
CA SER A 87 -9.74 -7.62 4.88
C SER A 87 -10.37 -6.55 4.00
N GLY A 88 -11.54 -6.80 3.40
CA GLY A 88 -12.16 -5.93 2.39
C GLY A 88 -13.48 -5.34 2.85
N ARG A 89 -13.78 -4.15 2.37
CA ARG A 89 -15.10 -3.49 2.43
C ARG A 89 -15.34 -2.72 1.14
N SER A 90 -16.60 -2.51 0.74
CA SER A 90 -16.88 -1.66 -0.40
C SER A 90 -16.37 -0.23 -0.14
N THR A 91 -15.77 0.39 -1.14
CA THR A 91 -15.29 1.78 -1.05
C THR A 91 -16.42 2.72 -0.65
N ALA A 92 -17.64 2.48 -1.15
CA ALA A 92 -18.84 3.22 -0.77
C ALA A 92 -19.08 3.19 0.75
N SER A 93 -18.86 2.06 1.43
CA SER A 93 -19.11 1.90 2.87
C SER A 93 -18.07 2.60 3.75
N VAL A 94 -16.88 2.86 3.24
CA VAL A 94 -15.80 3.55 3.95
C VAL A 94 -15.70 5.02 3.56
N MET A 95 -16.27 5.42 2.42
CA MET A 95 -16.33 6.81 1.99
C MET A 95 -17.05 7.65 3.05
N PRO A 96 -16.50 8.79 3.49
CA PRO A 96 -17.19 9.64 4.45
C PRO A 96 -18.49 10.18 3.87
N SER A 97 -19.59 10.00 4.59
CA SER A 97 -20.93 10.41 4.13
C SER A 97 -20.95 11.87 3.66
N GLY A 98 -21.55 12.14 2.49
CA GLY A 98 -21.66 13.45 1.86
C GLY A 98 -20.41 13.94 1.13
N VAL A 99 -19.27 13.30 1.27
CA VAL A 99 -18.08 13.57 0.45
C VAL A 99 -18.31 13.04 -0.96
N LYS A 100 -17.97 13.84 -1.97
CA LYS A 100 -18.09 13.42 -3.36
C LYS A 100 -17.07 12.34 -3.69
N TRP A 101 -17.53 11.18 -4.11
CA TRP A 101 -16.71 10.15 -4.70
C TRP A 101 -16.74 10.23 -6.23
N VAL A 102 -15.57 10.51 -6.83
CA VAL A 102 -15.35 10.46 -8.28
C VAL A 102 -14.77 9.09 -8.60
N LYS A 103 -15.59 8.24 -9.24
CA LYS A 103 -15.23 6.84 -9.57
C LYS A 103 -14.42 6.76 -10.87
N SER A 104 -13.21 7.32 -10.85
CA SER A 104 -12.32 7.37 -12.00
C SER A 104 -10.87 7.24 -11.56
N LYS A 105 -9.97 6.91 -12.49
CA LYS A 105 -8.52 6.94 -12.25
C LYS A 105 -7.98 8.33 -12.52
N VAL A 106 -7.05 8.76 -11.68
CA VAL A 106 -6.25 9.95 -11.96
C VAL A 106 -5.34 9.65 -13.14
N GLN A 107 -5.42 10.45 -14.20
CA GLN A 107 -4.60 10.34 -15.40
C GLN A 107 -3.45 11.35 -15.40
N GLU A 108 -3.73 12.58 -14.99
CA GLU A 108 -2.76 13.68 -14.99
C GLU A 108 -3.02 14.65 -13.84
N ILE A 109 -1.95 15.22 -13.29
CA ILE A 109 -2.01 16.27 -12.28
C ILE A 109 -1.27 17.49 -12.83
N ASN A 110 -1.97 18.61 -12.94
CA ASN A 110 -1.38 19.90 -13.30
C ASN A 110 -1.43 20.86 -12.10
N PRO A 111 -0.36 20.96 -11.32
CA PRO A 111 -0.36 21.81 -10.12
C PRO A 111 -0.27 23.30 -10.45
N ASP A 112 0.17 23.69 -11.65
CA ASP A 112 0.30 25.09 -12.04
C ASP A 112 -1.08 25.72 -12.33
N THR A 113 -2.03 24.92 -12.80
CA THR A 113 -3.41 25.34 -13.04
C THR A 113 -4.39 24.87 -11.96
N ASN A 114 -3.90 24.15 -10.94
CA ASN A 114 -4.70 23.52 -9.90
C ASN A 114 -5.80 22.61 -10.48
N THR A 115 -5.45 21.77 -11.46
CA THR A 115 -6.38 20.86 -12.11
C THR A 115 -5.87 19.41 -12.10
N VAL A 116 -6.81 18.46 -12.12
CA VAL A 116 -6.58 17.03 -12.27
C VAL A 116 -7.46 16.52 -13.38
N ARG A 117 -6.89 15.75 -14.31
CA ARG A 117 -7.63 15.05 -15.35
C ARG A 117 -7.77 13.58 -14.98
N THR A 118 -8.97 13.04 -15.18
CA THR A 118 -9.31 11.65 -14.94
C THR A 118 -9.38 10.87 -16.26
N ASP A 119 -9.34 9.53 -16.20
CA ASP A 119 -9.30 8.63 -17.36
C ASP A 119 -10.60 8.64 -18.18
N ASP A 120 -11.71 9.13 -17.62
CA ASP A 120 -12.96 9.39 -18.31
C ASP A 120 -13.02 10.78 -18.98
N GLY A 121 -11.91 11.51 -19.00
CA GLY A 121 -11.77 12.82 -19.66
C GLY A 121 -12.27 14.01 -18.86
N ASN A 122 -12.76 13.83 -17.63
CA ASN A 122 -13.18 14.93 -16.78
C ASN A 122 -11.98 15.74 -16.27
N GLU A 123 -12.13 17.06 -16.21
CA GLU A 123 -11.19 17.97 -15.56
C GLU A 123 -11.80 18.48 -14.25
N ILE A 124 -11.05 18.34 -13.15
CA ILE A 124 -11.47 18.74 -11.81
C ILE A 124 -10.47 19.77 -11.29
N SER A 125 -10.95 20.96 -10.92
CA SER A 125 -10.14 22.00 -10.30
C SER A 125 -10.26 21.98 -8.78
N TYR A 126 -9.24 22.52 -8.10
CA TYR A 126 -9.17 22.52 -6.65
C TYR A 126 -8.49 23.78 -6.09
N GLU A 127 -8.82 24.13 -4.85
CA GLU A 127 -8.03 25.12 -4.08
C GLU A 127 -6.84 24.41 -3.40
N TYR A 128 -7.09 23.25 -2.78
CA TYR A 128 -6.09 22.45 -2.07
C TYR A 128 -6.14 20.99 -2.52
N LEU A 129 -4.96 20.34 -2.57
CA LEU A 129 -4.80 18.98 -3.05
C LEU A 129 -4.15 18.09 -1.99
N ILE A 130 -4.71 16.93 -1.73
CA ILE A 130 -4.05 15.84 -0.98
C ILE A 130 -3.76 14.70 -1.94
N VAL A 131 -2.49 14.34 -2.12
CA VAL A 131 -2.05 13.20 -2.93
C VAL A 131 -1.84 11.99 -2.02
N ALA A 132 -2.61 10.93 -2.22
CA ALA A 132 -2.60 9.68 -1.46
C ALA A 132 -2.66 8.43 -2.37
N LEU A 133 -2.01 8.49 -3.54
CA LEU A 133 -2.10 7.51 -4.63
C LEU A 133 -1.32 6.21 -4.37
N GLY A 134 -0.61 6.11 -3.24
CA GLY A 134 0.20 4.93 -2.94
C GLY A 134 1.40 4.77 -3.87
N LEU A 135 1.85 3.53 -4.05
CA LEU A 135 3.00 3.19 -4.89
C LEU A 135 2.60 2.19 -5.98
N GLN A 136 3.49 2.01 -6.96
CA GLN A 136 3.34 1.05 -8.06
C GLN A 136 4.04 -0.27 -7.71
N ILE A 137 3.36 -1.39 -7.98
CA ILE A 137 3.92 -2.74 -7.89
C ILE A 137 4.35 -3.16 -9.29
N HIS A 138 5.52 -3.78 -9.41
CA HIS A 138 6.16 -4.14 -10.67
C HIS A 138 6.51 -5.64 -10.72
N PHE A 139 5.52 -6.51 -10.88
CA PHE A 139 5.78 -7.94 -11.08
C PHE A 139 6.53 -8.19 -12.41
N GLU A 140 6.24 -7.40 -13.43
CA GLU A 140 6.84 -7.48 -14.77
C GLU A 140 8.35 -7.23 -14.79
N LYS A 141 8.93 -6.70 -13.71
CA LYS A 141 10.39 -6.54 -13.59
C LYS A 141 11.12 -7.83 -13.19
N ILE A 142 10.38 -8.88 -12.86
CA ILE A 142 10.92 -10.21 -12.64
C ILE A 142 10.56 -11.05 -13.85
N LYS A 143 11.54 -11.48 -14.62
CA LYS A 143 11.31 -12.29 -15.82
C LYS A 143 10.50 -13.55 -15.48
N GLY A 144 9.47 -13.85 -16.25
CA GLY A 144 8.52 -14.95 -16.02
C GLY A 144 7.35 -14.59 -15.12
N LEU A 145 7.22 -13.31 -14.70
CA LEU A 145 6.04 -12.77 -14.01
C LEU A 145 5.45 -11.59 -14.82
N PRO A 146 4.12 -11.37 -14.74
CA PRO A 146 3.16 -12.00 -13.83
C PRO A 146 2.64 -13.39 -14.24
N GLU A 147 2.91 -13.86 -15.46
CA GLU A 147 2.37 -15.11 -16.04
C GLU A 147 2.65 -16.33 -15.16
N GLY A 148 3.82 -16.37 -14.51
CA GLY A 148 4.21 -17.43 -13.58
C GLY A 148 3.25 -17.63 -12.40
N PHE A 149 2.40 -16.65 -12.07
CA PHE A 149 1.38 -16.82 -11.03
C PHE A 149 0.26 -17.80 -11.42
N GLU A 150 0.16 -18.22 -12.69
CA GLU A 150 -0.74 -19.32 -13.06
C GLU A 150 -0.29 -20.65 -12.44
N HIS A 151 0.99 -20.80 -12.15
CA HIS A 151 1.50 -22.00 -11.46
C HIS A 151 1.09 -22.00 -9.98
N PRO A 152 0.48 -23.10 -9.44
CA PRO A 152 -0.12 -23.14 -8.12
C PRO A 152 0.87 -23.06 -6.95
N LYS A 153 2.18 -23.16 -7.21
CA LYS A 153 3.24 -23.10 -6.19
C LYS A 153 3.79 -21.69 -5.98
N ILE A 154 3.30 -20.70 -6.71
CA ILE A 154 3.78 -19.31 -6.65
C ILE A 154 2.69 -18.42 -6.07
N GLY A 155 3.04 -17.61 -5.07
CA GLY A 155 2.14 -16.65 -4.46
C GLY A 155 2.84 -15.35 -4.08
N SER A 156 2.04 -14.35 -3.74
CA SER A 156 2.52 -13.07 -3.22
C SER A 156 1.47 -12.46 -2.28
N ASN A 157 1.89 -11.95 -1.13
CA ASN A 157 1.01 -11.27 -0.19
C ASN A 157 0.85 -9.77 -0.50
N TYR A 158 1.30 -9.31 -1.67
CA TYR A 158 1.31 -7.90 -2.05
C TYR A 158 0.20 -7.49 -3.00
N SER A 159 -0.55 -8.46 -3.54
CA SER A 159 -1.72 -8.23 -4.39
C SER A 159 -2.91 -9.07 -3.95
N ILE A 160 -4.11 -8.57 -4.22
CA ILE A 160 -5.37 -9.27 -3.96
C ILE A 160 -5.49 -10.54 -4.82
N GLU A 161 -4.97 -10.50 -6.05
CA GLU A 161 -5.03 -11.60 -7.02
C GLU A 161 -4.13 -12.76 -6.60
N THR A 162 -3.08 -12.49 -5.82
CA THR A 162 -2.03 -13.48 -5.51
C THR A 162 -1.99 -13.94 -4.05
N VAL A 163 -2.60 -13.19 -3.13
CA VAL A 163 -2.49 -13.50 -1.69
C VAL A 163 -3.10 -14.87 -1.32
N GLN A 164 -4.22 -15.25 -1.94
CA GLN A 164 -4.83 -16.56 -1.71
C GLN A 164 -4.01 -17.70 -2.35
N LYS A 165 -3.26 -17.43 -3.43
CA LYS A 165 -2.32 -18.39 -4.04
C LYS A 165 -1.19 -18.75 -3.05
N THR A 166 -0.73 -17.80 -2.23
CA THR A 166 0.25 -18.09 -1.17
C THR A 166 -0.27 -19.13 -0.19
N TRP A 167 -1.51 -18.97 0.30
CA TRP A 167 -2.11 -19.95 1.22
C TRP A 167 -2.30 -21.31 0.56
N LYS A 168 -2.77 -21.34 -0.68
CA LYS A 168 -2.93 -22.61 -1.42
C LYS A 168 -1.59 -23.32 -1.62
N ALA A 169 -0.54 -22.61 -2.03
CA ALA A 169 0.80 -23.17 -2.18
C ALA A 169 1.34 -23.77 -0.87
N LEU A 170 1.06 -23.08 0.27
CA LEU A 170 1.45 -23.56 1.59
C LEU A 170 0.69 -24.83 2.02
N GLN A 171 -0.62 -24.89 1.76
CA GLN A 171 -1.42 -26.10 2.04
C GLN A 171 -0.94 -27.32 1.23
N ASP A 172 -0.63 -27.10 -0.05
CA ASP A 172 -0.20 -28.14 -0.99
C ASP A 172 1.28 -28.50 -0.87
N PHE A 173 2.02 -27.81 0.02
CA PHE A 173 3.43 -28.12 0.28
C PHE A 173 3.58 -29.54 0.84
N LYS A 174 4.50 -30.30 0.27
CA LYS A 174 4.81 -31.67 0.73
C LYS A 174 6.21 -31.73 1.33
N GLU A 175 7.22 -31.58 0.49
CA GLU A 175 8.64 -31.61 0.86
C GLU A 175 9.47 -30.79 -0.11
N GLY A 176 10.65 -30.30 0.29
CA GLY A 176 11.56 -29.51 -0.54
C GLY A 176 11.75 -28.08 -0.03
N ASN A 177 12.01 -27.16 -0.95
CA ASN A 177 12.32 -25.77 -0.59
C ASN A 177 11.07 -24.89 -0.56
N ALA A 178 10.85 -24.20 0.56
CA ALA A 178 9.95 -23.06 0.66
C ALA A 178 10.79 -21.78 0.55
N VAL A 179 10.66 -21.07 -0.57
CA VAL A 179 11.54 -19.95 -0.94
C VAL A 179 10.78 -18.62 -0.84
N PHE A 180 11.41 -17.62 -0.22
CA PHE A 180 10.87 -16.27 -0.01
C PHE A 180 11.86 -15.25 -0.56
N SER A 181 11.38 -14.18 -1.20
CA SER A 181 12.23 -13.15 -1.79
C SER A 181 11.97 -11.76 -1.21
N PHE A 182 13.01 -10.92 -1.24
CA PHE A 182 12.93 -9.47 -1.00
C PHE A 182 13.74 -8.75 -2.09
N PRO A 183 13.14 -7.82 -2.86
CA PRO A 183 13.76 -7.20 -4.01
C PRO A 183 14.73 -6.07 -3.64
N ASN A 184 15.55 -5.68 -4.62
CA ASN A 184 16.47 -4.54 -4.50
C ASN A 184 15.77 -3.20 -4.81
N THR A 185 14.62 -2.97 -4.18
CA THR A 185 13.86 -1.69 -4.26
C THR A 185 13.21 -1.37 -2.93
N LEU A 186 12.72 -0.14 -2.77
CA LEU A 186 11.79 0.16 -1.68
C LEU A 186 10.52 -0.68 -1.84
N VAL A 187 9.99 -1.17 -0.73
CA VAL A 187 8.73 -1.91 -0.71
C VAL A 187 7.80 -1.40 0.40
N LYS A 188 6.49 -1.51 0.19
CA LYS A 188 5.54 -1.33 1.30
C LYS A 188 5.71 -2.47 2.30
N CYS A 189 5.77 -2.15 3.60
CA CYS A 189 5.94 -3.11 4.68
C CYS A 189 7.13 -4.06 4.49
N ALA A 190 8.35 -3.54 4.56
CA ALA A 190 9.60 -4.28 4.37
C ALA A 190 9.75 -5.55 5.24
N GLY A 191 9.04 -5.65 6.37
CA GLY A 191 9.01 -6.88 7.18
C GLY A 191 8.01 -7.96 6.72
N ALA A 192 7.17 -7.70 5.72
CA ALA A 192 6.13 -8.66 5.33
C ALA A 192 6.67 -9.98 4.75
N PRO A 193 7.75 -10.01 3.95
CA PRO A 193 8.33 -11.26 3.44
C PRO A 193 8.84 -12.19 4.54
N GLN A 194 9.44 -11.62 5.59
CA GLN A 194 9.86 -12.41 6.75
C GLN A 194 8.68 -12.99 7.52
N LYS A 195 7.57 -12.23 7.64
CA LYS A 195 6.37 -12.71 8.36
C LYS A 195 5.82 -13.98 7.73
N ILE A 196 5.70 -14.03 6.41
CA ILE A 196 5.20 -15.23 5.73
C ILE A 196 6.21 -16.39 5.81
N MET A 197 7.51 -16.13 5.82
CA MET A 197 8.52 -17.15 6.08
C MET A 197 8.33 -17.78 7.47
N TYR A 198 8.21 -16.97 8.53
CA TYR A 198 7.98 -17.47 9.90
C TYR A 198 6.65 -18.19 10.05
N LEU A 199 5.60 -17.69 9.42
CA LEU A 199 4.28 -18.35 9.43
C LEU A 199 4.32 -19.68 8.68
N THR A 200 5.08 -19.76 7.58
CA THR A 200 5.30 -21.01 6.85
C THR A 200 6.03 -22.03 7.74
N ASP A 201 7.13 -21.66 8.40
CA ASP A 201 7.81 -22.53 9.36
C ASP A 201 6.87 -23.03 10.46
N ALA A 202 6.09 -22.14 11.05
CA ALA A 202 5.12 -22.49 12.08
C ALA A 202 4.02 -23.44 11.58
N TYR A 203 3.53 -23.25 10.35
CA TYR A 203 2.56 -24.13 9.72
C TYR A 203 3.13 -25.54 9.45
N LEU A 204 4.34 -25.59 8.90
CA LEU A 204 5.01 -26.87 8.61
C LEU A 204 5.33 -27.65 9.89
N ARG A 205 5.69 -26.99 11.00
CA ARG A 205 5.81 -27.63 12.33
C ARG A 205 4.48 -28.18 12.81
N LYS A 206 3.42 -27.36 12.73
CA LYS A 206 2.07 -27.77 13.14
C LYS A 206 1.55 -28.98 12.35
N THR A 207 1.92 -29.10 11.08
CA THR A 207 1.46 -30.18 10.19
C THR A 207 2.44 -31.35 10.06
N GLY A 208 3.54 -31.37 10.85
CA GLY A 208 4.53 -32.44 10.83
C GLY A 208 5.36 -32.54 9.54
N LYS A 209 5.44 -31.44 8.77
CA LYS A 209 6.17 -31.39 7.51
C LYS A 209 7.53 -30.68 7.61
N ARG A 210 7.86 -30.11 8.78
CA ARG A 210 9.03 -29.22 8.92
C ARG A 210 10.36 -29.93 8.61
N ASP A 211 10.51 -31.18 9.00
CA ASP A 211 11.73 -31.94 8.79
C ASP A 211 11.99 -32.30 7.31
N LYS A 212 10.95 -32.21 6.47
CA LYS A 212 11.01 -32.40 5.02
C LYS A 212 11.17 -31.09 4.26
N ALA A 213 11.31 -29.94 4.96
CA ALA A 213 11.31 -28.62 4.37
C ALA A 213 12.59 -27.86 4.65
N LYS A 214 13.15 -27.22 3.62
CA LYS A 214 14.14 -26.13 3.77
C LYS A 214 13.40 -24.80 3.59
N VAL A 215 13.38 -23.98 4.62
CA VAL A 215 12.77 -22.65 4.60
C VAL A 215 13.86 -21.62 4.34
N ILE A 216 13.80 -20.98 3.16
CA ILE A 216 14.90 -20.16 2.63
C ILE A 216 14.40 -18.75 2.33
N TYR A 217 14.97 -17.75 2.97
CA TYR A 217 14.72 -16.34 2.73
C TYR A 217 15.92 -15.70 2.01
N ASN A 218 15.67 -15.22 0.79
CA ASN A 218 16.65 -14.48 -0.01
C ASN A 218 16.29 -13.01 0.01
N THR A 219 17.16 -12.19 0.50
CA THR A 219 16.94 -10.73 0.56
C THR A 219 18.08 -9.98 -0.12
N SER A 220 17.71 -8.97 -0.91
CA SER A 220 18.68 -8.05 -1.50
C SER A 220 19.35 -7.12 -0.47
N LEU A 221 18.78 -7.03 0.72
CA LEU A 221 19.35 -6.20 1.79
C LEU A 221 20.63 -6.82 2.39
N PRO A 222 21.54 -5.98 2.91
CA PRO A 222 22.74 -6.45 3.61
C PRO A 222 22.44 -6.88 5.07
N VAL A 223 21.21 -6.74 5.53
CA VAL A 223 20.76 -7.05 6.90
C VAL A 223 19.38 -7.69 6.87
N ILE A 224 19.06 -8.48 7.88
CA ILE A 224 17.74 -9.11 8.00
C ILE A 224 16.63 -8.09 8.31
N PHE A 225 16.97 -7.02 9.04
CA PHE A 225 16.07 -5.92 9.37
C PHE A 225 16.87 -4.65 9.68
N GLY A 226 16.39 -3.48 9.26
CA GLY A 226 17.15 -2.22 9.35
C GLY A 226 17.37 -1.67 10.77
N ILE A 227 16.63 -2.15 11.77
CA ILE A 227 16.75 -1.69 13.16
C ILE A 227 17.42 -2.78 14.02
N LYS A 228 18.64 -2.50 14.46
CA LYS A 228 19.51 -3.48 15.15
C LYS A 228 18.83 -4.19 16.32
N LYS A 229 18.13 -3.45 17.19
CA LYS A 229 17.42 -4.01 18.35
C LYS A 229 16.48 -5.16 17.97
N TYR A 230 15.78 -5.03 16.85
CA TYR A 230 14.85 -6.08 16.38
C TYR A 230 15.56 -7.10 15.50
N ALA A 231 16.57 -6.68 14.72
CA ALA A 231 17.37 -7.59 13.90
C ALA A 231 18.05 -8.67 14.74
N ASP A 232 18.61 -8.31 15.90
CA ASP A 232 19.27 -9.25 16.82
C ASP A 232 18.29 -10.37 17.24
N VAL A 233 17.08 -10.02 17.63
CA VAL A 233 16.03 -10.99 18.01
C VAL A 233 15.59 -11.86 16.83
N LEU A 234 15.48 -11.28 15.64
CA LEU A 234 15.11 -12.04 14.44
C LEU A 234 16.20 -13.05 14.05
N TRP A 235 17.47 -12.72 14.22
CA TRP A 235 18.57 -13.66 14.01
C TRP A 235 18.56 -14.82 15.02
N GLU A 236 18.22 -14.56 16.29
CA GLU A 236 18.03 -15.64 17.28
C GLU A 236 16.88 -16.58 16.86
N ILE A 237 15.75 -16.03 16.39
CA ILE A 237 14.63 -16.83 15.90
C ILE A 237 15.05 -17.66 14.68
N VAL A 238 15.78 -17.06 13.73
CA VAL A 238 16.30 -17.75 12.54
C VAL A 238 17.15 -18.95 12.94
N LYS A 239 18.10 -18.74 13.87
CA LYS A 239 19.00 -19.79 14.38
C LYS A 239 18.24 -20.91 15.11
N GLN A 240 17.35 -20.52 16.05
CA GLN A 240 16.56 -21.49 16.84
C GLN A 240 15.63 -22.36 15.99
N ARG A 241 15.16 -21.83 14.86
CA ARG A 241 14.21 -22.52 13.99
C ARG A 241 14.84 -23.16 12.77
N ASP A 242 16.18 -23.12 12.66
CA ASP A 242 16.93 -23.63 11.51
C ASP A 242 16.39 -23.07 10.18
N LEU A 243 16.26 -21.73 10.10
CA LEU A 243 15.84 -21.03 8.89
C LEU A 243 17.10 -20.58 8.13
N GLN A 244 17.07 -20.73 6.82
CA GLN A 244 18.18 -20.25 5.98
C GLN A 244 17.89 -18.83 5.51
N VAL A 245 18.82 -17.91 5.77
CA VAL A 245 18.74 -16.51 5.29
C VAL A 245 19.96 -16.22 4.43
N ASN A 246 19.74 -15.82 3.19
CA ASN A 246 20.77 -15.41 2.24
C ASN A 246 20.62 -13.91 2.00
N LEU A 247 21.61 -13.14 2.44
CA LEU A 247 21.67 -11.70 2.22
C LEU A 247 22.21 -11.39 0.82
N ARG A 248 21.93 -10.19 0.31
CA ARG A 248 22.42 -9.69 -0.97
C ARG A 248 22.03 -10.55 -2.17
N GLN A 249 20.87 -11.22 -2.07
CA GLN A 249 20.30 -12.06 -3.14
C GLN A 249 19.01 -11.44 -3.67
N ASN A 250 18.98 -11.05 -4.95
CA ASN A 250 17.86 -10.40 -5.61
C ASN A 250 17.20 -11.36 -6.61
N LEU A 251 15.89 -11.59 -6.50
CA LEU A 251 15.15 -12.42 -7.46
C LEU A 251 15.01 -11.68 -8.80
N ILE A 252 15.52 -12.27 -9.88
CA ILE A 252 15.50 -11.68 -11.23
C ILE A 252 14.67 -12.47 -12.25
N GLU A 253 14.46 -13.78 -12.03
CA GLU A 253 13.69 -14.62 -12.97
C GLU A 253 12.97 -15.74 -12.20
N VAL A 254 11.77 -16.07 -12.65
CA VAL A 254 10.99 -17.24 -12.21
C VAL A 254 10.69 -18.11 -13.43
N ARG A 255 11.15 -19.35 -13.42
CA ARG A 255 10.85 -20.38 -14.41
C ARG A 255 9.80 -21.32 -13.84
N ALA A 256 8.54 -20.95 -14.01
CA ALA A 256 7.42 -21.59 -13.32
C ALA A 256 7.27 -23.07 -13.70
N ASP A 257 7.45 -23.42 -14.98
CA ASP A 257 7.40 -24.77 -15.52
C ASP A 257 8.43 -25.72 -14.90
N LYS A 258 9.62 -25.19 -14.59
CA LYS A 258 10.73 -25.92 -13.95
C LYS A 258 10.72 -25.81 -12.43
N ARG A 259 9.88 -24.95 -11.86
CA ARG A 259 9.88 -24.60 -10.44
C ARG A 259 11.24 -24.07 -9.98
N GLU A 260 11.86 -23.23 -10.77
CA GLU A 260 13.14 -22.59 -10.50
C GLU A 260 12.99 -21.09 -10.26
N ALA A 261 13.69 -20.56 -9.27
CA ALA A 261 13.85 -19.15 -8.98
C ALA A 261 15.33 -18.76 -9.14
N VAL A 262 15.61 -17.77 -9.99
CA VAL A 262 16.98 -17.30 -10.27
C VAL A 262 17.26 -16.06 -9.48
N PHE A 263 18.29 -16.11 -8.65
CA PHE A 263 18.74 -15.00 -7.81
C PHE A 263 20.10 -14.48 -8.31
N GLU A 264 20.20 -13.17 -8.40
CA GLU A 264 21.45 -12.44 -8.65
C GLU A 264 22.15 -12.15 -7.32
N ASN A 265 23.47 -12.35 -7.28
CA ASN A 265 24.30 -11.97 -6.16
C ASN A 265 24.72 -10.50 -6.30
N LEU A 266 24.21 -9.62 -5.43
CA LEU A 266 24.46 -8.18 -5.51
C LEU A 266 25.88 -7.78 -5.09
N ASP A 267 26.64 -8.67 -4.44
CA ASP A 267 28.06 -8.44 -4.10
C ASP A 267 29.01 -8.94 -5.20
N LYS A 268 28.51 -9.75 -6.14
CA LYS A 268 29.23 -10.25 -7.29
C LYS A 268 28.37 -10.14 -8.54
N PRO A 269 28.31 -8.96 -9.16
CA PRO A 269 27.48 -8.74 -10.35
C PRO A 269 27.74 -9.78 -11.45
N GLY A 270 26.66 -10.33 -12.02
CA GLY A 270 26.73 -11.39 -13.02
C GLY A 270 26.76 -12.83 -12.47
N GLU A 271 27.03 -13.02 -11.17
CA GLU A 271 26.88 -14.34 -10.54
C GLU A 271 25.40 -14.57 -10.19
N THR A 272 24.87 -15.69 -10.69
CA THR A 272 23.48 -16.09 -10.41
C THR A 272 23.41 -17.44 -9.73
N LYS A 273 22.39 -17.63 -8.90
CA LYS A 273 22.07 -18.90 -8.25
C LYS A 273 20.65 -19.31 -8.58
N VAL A 274 20.49 -20.53 -9.05
CA VAL A 274 19.18 -21.14 -9.27
C VAL A 274 18.78 -21.94 -8.04
N LEU A 275 17.57 -21.70 -7.55
CA LEU A 275 16.95 -22.46 -6.45
C LEU A 275 15.67 -23.11 -6.98
N GLU A 276 15.59 -24.45 -6.87
CA GLU A 276 14.33 -25.15 -7.03
C GLU A 276 13.42 -24.87 -5.84
N TYR A 277 12.10 -24.78 -6.08
CA TYR A 277 11.12 -24.56 -5.03
C TYR A 277 9.92 -25.51 -5.14
N GLU A 278 9.40 -25.90 -4.00
CA GLU A 278 8.08 -26.51 -3.87
C GLU A 278 7.04 -25.42 -3.50
N MET A 279 7.47 -24.31 -2.93
CA MET A 279 6.68 -23.12 -2.71
C MET A 279 7.58 -21.89 -2.91
N LEU A 280 7.08 -20.90 -3.69
CA LEU A 280 7.73 -19.61 -3.87
C LEU A 280 6.80 -18.47 -3.45
N HIS A 281 7.24 -17.64 -2.50
CA HIS A 281 6.60 -16.37 -2.20
C HIS A 281 7.42 -15.23 -2.79
N VAL A 282 6.82 -14.48 -3.69
CA VAL A 282 7.47 -13.34 -4.37
C VAL A 282 7.07 -12.03 -3.69
N THR A 283 8.09 -11.26 -3.29
CA THR A 283 7.92 -9.84 -3.00
C THR A 283 8.31 -9.07 -4.25
N PRO A 284 7.38 -8.37 -4.91
CA PRO A 284 7.67 -7.66 -6.15
C PRO A 284 8.55 -6.43 -5.94
N PRO A 285 9.36 -6.04 -6.92
CA PRO A 285 9.89 -4.69 -6.99
C PRO A 285 8.77 -3.65 -6.94
N MET A 286 9.02 -2.51 -6.31
CA MET A 286 8.05 -1.41 -6.20
C MET A 286 8.71 -0.09 -6.53
N GLY A 287 7.90 0.89 -6.93
CA GLY A 287 8.37 2.21 -7.32
C GLY A 287 7.32 3.30 -7.11
N PRO A 288 7.65 4.54 -7.47
CA PRO A 288 6.72 5.65 -7.43
C PRO A 288 5.46 5.39 -8.25
N ASN A 289 4.33 5.94 -7.82
CA ASN A 289 3.12 5.96 -8.61
C ASN A 289 3.37 6.70 -9.94
N LEU A 290 2.97 6.11 -11.07
CA LEU A 290 3.31 6.61 -12.40
C LEU A 290 2.73 8.01 -12.68
N VAL A 291 1.53 8.30 -12.17
CA VAL A 291 0.90 9.63 -12.31
C VAL A 291 1.69 10.69 -11.54
N VAL A 292 2.14 10.36 -10.32
CA VAL A 292 2.99 11.26 -9.54
C VAL A 292 4.32 11.47 -10.24
N LYS A 293 4.97 10.38 -10.68
CA LYS A 293 6.25 10.43 -11.39
C LYS A 293 6.20 11.27 -12.67
N GLY A 294 5.08 11.23 -13.38
CA GLY A 294 4.84 12.01 -14.61
C GLY A 294 4.45 13.48 -14.36
N SER A 295 4.28 13.90 -13.10
CA SER A 295 3.84 15.25 -12.77
C SER A 295 4.97 16.13 -12.22
N ARG A 296 4.75 17.45 -12.22
CA ARG A 296 5.66 18.44 -11.58
C ARG A 296 5.71 18.32 -10.05
N LEU A 297 4.92 17.42 -9.44
CA LEU A 297 4.94 17.16 -8.01
C LEU A 297 6.02 16.16 -7.60
N ALA A 298 6.68 15.51 -8.55
CA ALA A 298 7.70 14.51 -8.25
C ALA A 298 9.04 15.15 -7.85
N ASP A 299 9.78 14.43 -7.01
CA ASP A 299 11.21 14.61 -6.82
C ASP A 299 12.01 13.97 -7.98
N GLU A 300 13.33 14.01 -7.92
CA GLU A 300 14.22 13.48 -8.96
C GLU A 300 14.07 11.96 -9.19
N VAL A 301 13.60 11.22 -8.17
CA VAL A 301 13.41 9.77 -8.23
C VAL A 301 11.99 9.39 -8.65
N GLY A 302 11.07 10.35 -8.59
CA GLY A 302 9.67 10.18 -9.01
C GLY A 302 8.67 10.06 -7.85
N TRP A 303 9.09 10.21 -6.59
CA TRP A 303 8.18 10.25 -5.45
C TRP A 303 7.61 11.66 -5.25
N LEU A 304 6.44 11.76 -4.64
CA LEU A 304 5.85 13.05 -4.29
C LEU A 304 6.75 13.80 -3.33
N ASP A 305 7.22 15.00 -3.75
CA ASP A 305 8.20 15.82 -3.06
C ASP A 305 7.57 16.62 -1.91
N VAL A 306 7.60 16.07 -0.69
CA VAL A 306 7.02 16.71 0.49
C VAL A 306 8.05 17.00 1.57
N ASN A 307 7.81 18.05 2.33
CA ASN A 307 8.56 18.35 3.54
C ASN A 307 8.35 17.23 4.57
N LYS A 308 9.43 16.64 5.06
CA LYS A 308 9.37 15.50 5.98
C LYS A 308 8.71 15.79 7.33
N ASP A 309 8.76 17.06 7.77
CA ASP A 309 8.21 17.47 9.05
C ASP A 309 6.70 17.73 8.96
N HIS A 310 6.22 18.31 7.85
CA HIS A 310 4.87 18.87 7.74
C HIS A 310 4.00 18.23 6.67
N LEU A 311 4.57 17.39 5.77
CA LEU A 311 3.85 16.70 4.70
C LEU A 311 3.23 17.65 3.65
N GLN A 312 3.62 18.93 3.64
CA GLN A 312 3.30 19.90 2.62
C GLN A 312 4.31 19.78 1.48
N HIS A 313 3.87 19.95 0.24
CA HIS A 313 4.75 19.90 -0.92
C HIS A 313 5.79 21.05 -0.87
N ASN A 314 7.05 20.75 -1.25
CA ASN A 314 8.14 21.71 -1.10
C ASN A 314 8.02 22.93 -2.05
N ARG A 315 7.36 22.80 -3.20
CA ARG A 315 7.19 23.85 -4.22
C ARG A 315 5.76 24.41 -4.30
N TYR A 316 4.74 23.63 -4.00
CA TYR A 316 3.33 24.00 -4.14
C TYR A 316 2.66 24.05 -2.76
N PRO A 317 2.45 25.25 -2.21
CA PRO A 317 1.99 25.41 -0.81
C PRO A 317 0.56 24.92 -0.57
N ASN A 318 -0.24 24.74 -1.61
CA ASN A 318 -1.60 24.20 -1.56
C ASN A 318 -1.67 22.69 -1.82
N VAL A 319 -0.52 22.02 -1.99
CA VAL A 319 -0.45 20.57 -2.22
C VAL A 319 0.16 19.86 -1.02
N PHE A 320 -0.40 18.72 -0.66
CA PHE A 320 0.01 17.89 0.47
C PHE A 320 0.13 16.44 0.06
N GLY A 321 0.95 15.66 0.78
CA GLY A 321 1.13 14.25 0.51
C GLY A 321 0.99 13.37 1.74
N ILE A 322 0.51 12.14 1.55
CA ILE A 322 0.41 11.16 2.63
C ILE A 322 0.59 9.74 2.13
N GLY A 323 1.26 8.92 2.92
CA GLY A 323 1.43 7.49 2.67
C GLY A 323 2.52 7.17 1.67
N ASP A 324 2.35 6.03 0.98
CA ASP A 324 3.41 5.37 0.23
C ASP A 324 3.87 6.15 -1.01
N CYS A 325 3.07 7.09 -1.52
CA CYS A 325 3.44 7.91 -2.68
C CYS A 325 4.52 8.98 -2.38
N THR A 326 4.76 9.30 -1.11
CA THR A 326 5.66 10.38 -0.69
C THR A 326 7.13 9.96 -0.66
N ASN A 327 8.03 10.93 -0.73
CA ASN A 327 9.48 10.74 -0.57
C ASN A 327 9.94 10.65 0.90
N LEU A 328 9.02 10.56 1.85
CA LEU A 328 9.35 10.49 3.27
C LEU A 328 10.33 9.34 3.57
N PRO A 329 11.44 9.59 4.29
CA PRO A 329 12.46 8.58 4.59
C PRO A 329 12.03 7.65 5.75
N THR A 330 10.82 7.09 5.66
CA THR A 330 10.28 6.13 6.62
C THR A 330 9.72 4.91 5.90
N SER A 331 9.54 3.81 6.62
CA SER A 331 8.94 2.61 6.04
C SER A 331 7.49 2.88 5.61
N LYS A 332 7.15 2.47 4.40
CA LYS A 332 5.82 2.61 3.81
C LYS A 332 4.84 1.62 4.46
N THR A 333 4.17 2.06 5.53
CA THR A 333 3.28 1.21 6.36
C THR A 333 1.97 1.93 6.70
N GLY A 334 0.92 1.16 6.99
CA GLY A 334 -0.33 1.71 7.50
C GLY A 334 -0.18 2.43 8.86
N ALA A 335 0.79 2.04 9.67
CA ALA A 335 1.09 2.70 10.95
C ALA A 335 1.72 4.10 10.74
N ALA A 336 2.63 4.22 9.75
CA ALA A 336 3.16 5.51 9.34
C ALA A 336 2.05 6.44 8.85
N VAL A 337 1.16 5.94 7.98
CA VAL A 337 -0.02 6.71 7.52
C VAL A 337 -0.87 7.19 8.68
N ALA A 338 -1.11 6.35 9.69
CA ALA A 338 -1.91 6.73 10.85
C ALA A 338 -1.28 7.93 11.60
N ALA A 339 0.03 7.91 11.87
CA ALA A 339 0.73 9.01 12.51
C ALA A 339 0.75 10.27 11.61
N GLN A 340 1.00 10.09 10.31
CA GLN A 340 0.98 11.16 9.33
C GLN A 340 -0.36 11.90 9.28
N THR A 341 -1.51 11.19 9.46
CA THR A 341 -2.83 11.84 9.41
C THR A 341 -3.01 12.92 10.49
N ALA A 342 -2.45 12.73 11.69
CA ALA A 342 -2.56 13.70 12.77
C ALA A 342 -1.74 14.97 12.46
N ILE A 343 -0.53 14.78 11.93
CA ILE A 343 0.35 15.89 11.55
C ILE A 343 -0.24 16.64 10.35
N LEU A 344 -0.60 15.93 9.30
CA LEU A 344 -1.14 16.55 8.09
C LEU A 344 -2.44 17.31 8.36
N ASN A 345 -3.33 16.77 9.20
CA ASN A 345 -4.54 17.49 9.62
C ASN A 345 -4.19 18.81 10.32
N ARG A 346 -3.17 18.83 11.18
CA ARG A 346 -2.72 20.05 11.86
C ARG A 346 -2.08 21.01 10.88
N THR A 347 -1.22 20.53 9.97
CA THR A 347 -0.58 21.32 8.92
C THR A 347 -1.63 22.04 8.06
N ILE A 348 -2.61 21.28 7.52
CA ILE A 348 -3.69 21.86 6.70
C ILE A 348 -4.49 22.90 7.48
N SER A 349 -4.83 22.59 8.74
CA SER A 349 -5.56 23.54 9.60
C SER A 349 -4.82 24.87 9.80
N LYS A 350 -3.49 24.85 9.85
CA LYS A 350 -2.66 26.04 9.95
C LYS A 350 -2.61 26.79 8.62
N VAL A 351 -2.35 26.06 7.52
CA VAL A 351 -2.28 26.64 6.18
C VAL A 351 -3.58 27.33 5.78
N LEU A 352 -4.74 26.72 6.07
CA LEU A 352 -6.06 27.34 5.83
C LEU A 352 -6.29 28.65 6.60
N LYS A 353 -5.53 28.90 7.67
CA LYS A 353 -5.55 30.14 8.45
C LYS A 353 -4.42 31.10 8.11
N ASN A 354 -3.65 30.80 7.05
CA ASN A 354 -2.42 31.50 6.68
C ASN A 354 -1.35 31.51 7.80
N GLU A 355 -1.34 30.46 8.63
CA GLU A 355 -0.38 30.25 9.71
C GLU A 355 0.66 29.20 9.32
N LYS A 356 1.87 29.31 9.87
CA LYS A 356 2.93 28.30 9.65
C LYS A 356 2.60 27.01 10.42
N PRO A 357 2.93 25.81 9.84
CA PRO A 357 2.86 24.54 10.55
C PRO A 357 3.66 24.56 11.86
N ASP A 358 3.10 24.00 12.92
CA ASP A 358 3.65 24.05 14.28
C ASP A 358 3.96 22.68 14.90
N ARG A 359 3.67 21.59 14.17
CA ARG A 359 3.96 20.22 14.60
C ARG A 359 4.76 19.47 13.54
N LYS A 360 5.66 18.63 14.00
CA LYS A 360 6.53 17.84 13.14
C LYS A 360 6.18 16.36 13.23
N TYR A 361 6.28 15.69 12.09
CA TYR A 361 6.26 14.24 12.01
C TYR A 361 7.66 13.71 12.34
N ASP A 362 7.73 12.80 13.31
CA ASP A 362 8.99 12.21 13.79
C ASP A 362 9.47 10.99 12.97
N GLY A 363 8.70 10.64 11.93
CA GLY A 363 9.00 9.45 11.11
C GLY A 363 8.46 8.15 11.70
N TYR A 364 7.65 8.22 12.75
CA TYR A 364 7.07 7.03 13.37
C TYR A 364 6.50 6.05 12.35
N THR A 365 6.94 4.83 12.48
CA THR A 365 6.42 3.68 11.75
C THR A 365 6.38 2.46 12.66
N SER A 366 5.60 1.46 12.27
CA SER A 366 5.53 0.19 12.98
C SER A 366 5.48 -0.98 12.02
N CYS A 367 6.24 -2.00 12.34
CA CYS A 367 6.21 -3.30 11.69
C CYS A 367 5.97 -4.39 12.72
N PRO A 368 4.72 -4.81 12.96
CA PRO A 368 4.44 -5.98 13.79
C PRO A 368 4.94 -7.24 13.08
N LEU A 369 6.14 -7.70 13.44
CA LEU A 369 6.80 -8.87 12.86
C LEU A 369 6.16 -10.13 13.44
N VAL A 370 5.23 -10.70 12.67
CA VAL A 370 4.54 -11.95 13.04
C VAL A 370 5.53 -13.09 12.91
N THR A 371 5.85 -13.74 14.02
CA THR A 371 6.84 -14.82 14.09
C THR A 371 6.20 -16.20 14.19
N SER A 372 4.91 -16.27 14.54
CA SER A 372 4.11 -17.49 14.51
C SER A 372 2.61 -17.16 14.46
N TYR A 373 1.75 -18.16 14.51
CA TYR A 373 0.29 -17.98 14.56
C TYR A 373 -0.22 -17.39 15.89
N ASN A 374 0.66 -17.09 16.84
CA ASN A 374 0.29 -16.55 18.14
C ASN A 374 1.35 -15.60 18.75
N THR A 375 2.41 -15.27 18.01
CA THR A 375 3.47 -14.37 18.50
C THR A 375 3.86 -13.31 17.49
N VAL A 376 4.23 -12.13 18.03
CA VAL A 376 4.71 -10.96 17.29
C VAL A 376 5.85 -10.31 18.05
N VAL A 377 6.89 -9.93 17.35
CA VAL A 377 7.88 -8.92 17.75
C VAL A 377 7.39 -7.59 17.21
N LEU A 378 7.08 -6.62 18.08
CA LEU A 378 6.51 -5.33 17.68
C LEU A 378 7.62 -4.29 17.48
N ALA A 379 8.09 -4.14 16.25
CA ALA A 379 9.05 -3.11 15.91
C ALA A 379 8.37 -1.77 15.68
N GLU A 380 8.77 -0.76 16.44
CA GLU A 380 8.34 0.64 16.30
C GLU A 380 9.57 1.54 16.36
N PHE A 381 9.70 2.47 15.41
CA PHE A 381 10.88 3.30 15.27
C PHE A 381 10.60 4.61 14.52
N ASP A 382 11.52 5.56 14.64
CA ASP A 382 11.50 6.88 14.03
C ASP A 382 12.30 6.97 12.72
N TYR A 383 12.48 8.20 12.18
CA TYR A 383 13.31 8.45 10.99
C TYR A 383 14.78 8.01 11.13
N ASN A 384 15.32 8.05 12.34
CA ASN A 384 16.73 7.76 12.62
C ASN A 384 16.93 6.26 12.94
N GLY A 385 15.88 5.46 12.82
CA GLY A 385 15.92 4.05 13.19
C GLY A 385 15.98 3.83 14.72
N GLN A 386 15.69 4.87 15.52
CA GLN A 386 15.64 4.72 16.96
C GLN A 386 14.33 4.06 17.38
N PRO A 387 14.38 3.10 18.30
CA PRO A 387 13.17 2.48 18.83
C PRO A 387 12.22 3.51 19.45
N LEU A 388 10.96 3.51 19.00
CA LEU A 388 9.92 4.43 19.45
C LEU A 388 8.72 3.63 19.97
N GLU A 389 9.00 2.75 20.93
CA GLU A 389 8.06 1.75 21.46
C GLU A 389 6.86 2.39 22.17
N THR A 390 5.66 1.93 21.86
CA THR A 390 4.41 2.44 22.43
C THR A 390 4.18 1.93 23.86
N PHE A 391 4.53 0.67 24.13
CA PHE A 391 4.28 0.04 25.42
C PHE A 391 5.52 0.11 26.33
N PRO A 392 5.35 0.26 27.67
CA PRO A 392 6.46 0.31 28.62
C PRO A 392 7.03 -1.09 28.95
N ILE A 393 7.17 -1.93 27.93
CA ILE A 393 7.72 -3.27 28.02
C ILE A 393 8.69 -3.47 26.86
N ASN A 394 9.62 -4.42 26.99
CA ASN A 394 10.49 -4.78 25.88
C ASN A 394 9.66 -5.41 24.73
N GLN A 395 9.49 -4.65 23.64
CA GLN A 395 8.76 -5.09 22.45
C GLN A 395 9.61 -5.95 21.51
N ALA A 396 10.95 -5.98 21.70
CA ALA A 396 11.87 -6.86 20.99
C ALA A 396 11.87 -8.28 21.62
N LYS A 397 10.70 -8.84 21.84
CA LYS A 397 10.46 -10.22 22.27
C LYS A 397 9.18 -10.74 21.63
N GLU A 398 9.13 -12.02 21.32
CA GLU A 398 7.92 -12.68 20.85
C GLU A 398 6.83 -12.61 21.93
N ARG A 399 5.69 -11.96 21.62
CA ARG A 399 4.60 -11.80 22.57
C ARG A 399 3.24 -12.15 21.97
N ARG A 400 2.44 -12.89 22.73
CA ARG A 400 1.05 -13.25 22.36
C ARG A 400 0.16 -12.02 22.34
N LEU A 401 0.31 -11.11 23.31
CA LEU A 401 -0.46 -9.86 23.37
C LEU A 401 -0.31 -9.05 22.07
N MET A 402 0.92 -8.96 21.53
CA MET A 402 1.19 -8.22 20.30
C MET A 402 0.60 -8.90 19.06
N TYR A 403 0.47 -10.22 19.08
CA TYR A 403 -0.27 -10.94 18.04
C TYR A 403 -1.77 -10.58 18.08
N TYR A 404 -2.38 -10.59 19.25
CA TYR A 404 -3.77 -10.16 19.45
C TYR A 404 -4.00 -8.73 18.97
N MET A 405 -3.10 -7.82 19.36
CA MET A 405 -3.12 -6.44 18.89
C MET A 405 -3.12 -6.38 17.36
N LYS A 406 -2.20 -7.12 16.71
CA LYS A 406 -2.05 -7.15 15.26
C LYS A 406 -3.23 -7.78 14.53
N ALA A 407 -3.71 -8.93 15.02
CA ALA A 407 -4.69 -9.77 14.32
C ALA A 407 -6.13 -9.31 14.51
N ASP A 408 -6.45 -8.72 15.67
CA ASP A 408 -7.82 -8.43 16.09
C ASP A 408 -8.05 -6.96 16.41
N VAL A 409 -7.24 -6.33 17.25
CA VAL A 409 -7.46 -4.93 17.67
C VAL A 409 -7.19 -3.92 16.55
N MET A 410 -6.05 -4.07 15.85
CA MET A 410 -5.67 -3.12 14.78
C MET A 410 -6.67 -3.06 13.62
N PRO A 411 -7.28 -4.17 13.13
CA PRO A 411 -8.35 -4.09 12.15
C PRO A 411 -9.56 -3.26 12.63
N HIS A 412 -10.00 -3.41 13.87
CA HIS A 412 -11.08 -2.61 14.43
C HIS A 412 -10.71 -1.13 14.51
N LEU A 413 -9.51 -0.83 15.00
CA LEU A 413 -9.00 0.54 15.08
C LEU A 413 -8.84 1.17 13.69
N TYR A 414 -8.48 0.37 12.69
CA TYR A 414 -8.40 0.80 11.30
C TYR A 414 -9.78 1.22 10.77
N TRP A 415 -10.77 0.31 10.82
CA TRP A 415 -12.09 0.56 10.23
C TRP A 415 -12.89 1.64 10.96
N HIS A 416 -12.85 1.66 12.28
CA HIS A 416 -13.71 2.52 13.13
C HIS A 416 -12.99 3.75 13.67
N GLY A 417 -11.66 3.72 13.72
CA GLY A 417 -10.85 4.85 14.20
C GLY A 417 -10.20 5.62 13.06
N LEU A 418 -9.24 4.97 12.35
CA LEU A 418 -8.42 5.65 11.36
C LEU A 418 -9.22 6.14 10.15
N LEU A 419 -9.96 5.27 9.49
CA LEU A 419 -10.76 5.65 8.31
C LEU A 419 -11.89 6.62 8.64
N ARG A 420 -12.33 6.66 9.89
CA ARG A 420 -13.28 7.68 10.37
C ARG A 420 -12.60 8.98 10.78
N GLY A 421 -11.25 9.07 10.65
CA GLY A 421 -10.46 10.25 11.01
C GLY A 421 -10.43 10.53 12.51
N LEU A 422 -10.73 9.55 13.37
CA LEU A 422 -10.77 9.69 14.83
C LEU A 422 -9.46 9.27 15.48
N TRP A 423 -8.67 8.41 14.85
CA TRP A 423 -7.37 7.96 15.32
C TRP A 423 -6.23 8.51 14.45
N GLY A 424 -5.16 8.94 15.07
CA GLY A 424 -4.00 9.56 14.43
C GLY A 424 -2.67 8.98 14.92
N GLY A 425 -2.62 7.66 15.08
CA GLY A 425 -1.41 6.95 15.53
C GLY A 425 -1.27 6.87 17.06
N PRO A 426 -0.28 6.12 17.54
CA PRO A 426 -0.14 5.79 18.97
C PRO A 426 0.54 6.89 19.81
N GLY A 427 0.98 8.00 19.21
CA GLY A 427 1.74 9.04 19.92
C GLY A 427 1.13 9.50 21.26
N PRO A 428 -0.17 9.81 21.34
CA PRO A 428 -0.81 10.16 22.63
C PRO A 428 -0.79 9.02 23.65
N TYR A 429 -1.01 7.77 23.19
CA TYR A 429 -0.97 6.59 24.06
C TYR A 429 0.45 6.31 24.56
N ARG A 430 1.45 6.45 23.69
CA ARG A 430 2.87 6.32 24.07
C ARG A 430 3.20 7.31 25.19
N LYS A 431 2.86 8.59 25.03
CA LYS A 431 3.08 9.61 26.06
C LYS A 431 2.41 9.24 27.39
N LEU A 432 1.16 8.78 27.34
CA LEU A 432 0.42 8.37 28.54
C LEU A 432 1.09 7.17 29.22
N LEU A 433 1.39 6.11 28.48
CA LEU A 433 1.94 4.86 29.01
C LEU A 433 3.39 5.02 29.53
N HIS A 434 4.13 6.01 29.04
CA HIS A 434 5.46 6.37 29.52
C HIS A 434 5.45 7.58 30.47
N LEU A 435 4.31 7.94 31.05
CA LEU A 435 4.14 9.03 32.00
C LEU A 435 4.71 10.38 31.51
N GLY A 436 4.64 10.62 30.21
CA GLY A 436 5.16 11.85 29.60
C GLY A 436 6.68 11.87 29.34
N MET A 437 7.42 10.82 29.72
CA MET A 437 8.89 10.75 29.57
C MET A 437 9.36 10.41 28.13
N LYS A 438 8.44 10.07 27.21
CA LYS A 438 8.74 9.75 25.80
C LYS A 438 7.72 10.33 24.85
#